data_a4da7435b3998b53c749b1ce169cbf37
#
_entry.id   a4da7435b3998b53c749b1ce169cbf37
#
_cell.length_a   1.000
_cell.length_b   1.000
_cell.length_c   1.000
_cell.angle_alpha   90.00
_cell.angle_beta   90.00
_cell.angle_gamma   90.00
#
_symmetry.space_group_name_H-M   'P 1'
#
loop_
_entity.id
_entity.type
_entity.pdbx_description
1 polymer ?
#
loop_
_entity_poly.entity_id
_entity_poly.type
_entity_poly.pdbx_seq_one_letter_code
_entity_poly.pdbx_strand_id
1 'polypeptide(L)'
;MRYRRGASAERELIKMLEKAGFAVIRSAGSHRVDLVAGNGRDYLCIEVKSTRSERLYLPKEDVERLVSFAERFGGRPILAVKFVNIGWRFYLPNNLKSSGKSYRLDLNDEFQTLDSLLGKQRTLGEVIFDEG
;
A
#
# COMPACT_ATOMS: atom_id res chain seq x y z
N MET A 1 8.40 -12.12 -17.42
CA MET A 1 6.96 -11.82 -17.43
C MET A 1 6.50 -11.23 -16.12
N ARG A 2 6.87 -11.84 -14.99
CA ARG A 2 6.47 -11.30 -13.68
C ARG A 2 7.08 -9.94 -13.41
N TYR A 3 8.29 -9.71 -13.89
CA TYR A 3 8.91 -8.40 -13.73
C TYR A 3 8.08 -7.29 -14.32
N ARG A 4 7.61 -7.50 -15.55
CA ARG A 4 6.86 -6.48 -16.25
C ARG A 4 5.58 -6.15 -15.54
N ARG A 5 4.89 -7.18 -15.05
CA ARG A 5 3.64 -6.99 -14.34
C ARG A 5 3.85 -6.24 -13.03
N GLY A 6 4.88 -6.63 -12.27
CA GLY A 6 5.21 -5.94 -11.03
C GLY A 6 5.61 -4.51 -11.28
N ALA A 7 6.49 -4.28 -12.26
CA ALA A 7 6.93 -2.93 -12.60
C ALA A 7 5.78 -2.07 -13.10
N SER A 8 4.85 -2.66 -13.84
CA SER A 8 3.70 -1.94 -14.34
C SER A 8 2.79 -1.48 -13.21
N ALA A 9 2.53 -2.35 -12.24
CA ALA A 9 1.72 -2.01 -11.08
C ALA A 9 2.40 -0.92 -10.26
N GLU A 10 3.71 -1.03 -10.04
CA GLU A 10 4.46 0.00 -9.32
C GLU A 10 4.36 1.34 -10.01
N ARG A 11 4.55 1.37 -11.33
CA ARG A 11 4.47 2.63 -12.08
C ARG A 11 3.08 3.25 -11.98
N GLU A 12 2.06 2.42 -12.05
CA GLU A 12 0.68 2.89 -11.92
C GLU A 12 0.45 3.52 -10.54
N LEU A 13 0.91 2.83 -9.50
CA LEU A 13 0.75 3.34 -8.14
C LEU A 13 1.53 4.62 -7.91
N ILE A 14 2.75 4.71 -8.46
CA ILE A 14 3.55 5.93 -8.36
C ILE A 14 2.77 7.12 -8.93
N LYS A 15 2.15 6.95 -10.09
CA LYS A 15 1.37 8.03 -10.70
C LYS A 15 0.19 8.42 -9.82
N MET A 16 -0.48 7.43 -9.23
CA MET A 16 -1.60 7.71 -8.33
C MET A 16 -1.15 8.51 -7.12
N LEU A 17 -0.02 8.13 -6.54
CA LEU A 17 0.52 8.83 -5.37
C LEU A 17 0.99 10.23 -5.71
N GLU A 18 1.68 10.38 -6.84
CA GLU A 18 2.12 11.72 -7.28
C GLU A 18 0.94 12.63 -7.52
N LYS A 19 -0.11 12.11 -8.11
CA LYS A 19 -1.34 12.87 -8.33
C LYS A 19 -1.99 13.28 -7.01
N ALA A 20 -1.78 12.49 -5.97
CA ALA A 20 -2.28 12.79 -4.62
C ALA A 20 -1.34 13.72 -3.83
N GLY A 21 -0.25 14.18 -4.44
CA GLY A 21 0.65 15.14 -3.84
C GLY A 21 1.89 14.56 -3.19
N PHE A 22 2.20 13.30 -3.44
CA PHE A 22 3.37 12.67 -2.85
C PHE A 22 4.59 12.72 -3.76
N ALA A 23 5.75 12.89 -3.16
CA ALA A 23 7.01 12.57 -3.80
C ALA A 23 7.26 11.09 -3.57
N VAL A 24 7.66 10.35 -4.60
CA VAL A 24 7.77 8.91 -4.52
C VAL A 24 9.14 8.45 -4.99
N ILE A 25 9.75 7.54 -4.24
CA ILE A 25 11.00 6.91 -4.63
C ILE A 25 10.76 5.41 -4.71
N ARG A 26 11.22 4.82 -5.80
CA ARG A 26 11.17 3.39 -6.02
C ARG A 26 12.47 2.76 -5.56
N SER A 27 12.37 1.68 -4.82
CA SER A 27 13.53 0.95 -4.35
C SER A 27 14.20 0.19 -5.50
N ALA A 28 15.52 0.16 -5.50
CA ALA A 28 16.28 -0.58 -6.49
C ALA A 28 16.53 -2.03 -6.08
N GLY A 29 16.43 -2.35 -4.80
CA GLY A 29 16.76 -3.68 -4.30
C GLY A 29 15.51 -4.54 -4.08
N SER A 30 15.72 -5.85 -4.00
CA SER A 30 14.63 -6.80 -3.81
C SER A 30 14.38 -7.13 -2.33
N HIS A 31 15.21 -6.63 -1.43
CA HIS A 31 15.11 -6.96 -0.01
C HIS A 31 14.63 -5.80 0.84
N ARG A 32 14.07 -4.79 0.20
CA ARG A 32 13.55 -3.61 0.87
C ARG A 32 12.12 -3.38 0.43
N VAL A 33 11.48 -2.36 1.01
CA VAL A 33 10.14 -1.99 0.55
C VAL A 33 10.21 -1.54 -0.91
N ASP A 34 9.11 -1.66 -1.61
CA ASP A 34 9.09 -1.33 -3.04
C ASP A 34 9.11 0.18 -3.29
N LEU A 35 8.33 0.92 -2.51
CA LEU A 35 8.20 2.37 -2.67
C LEU A 35 8.23 3.05 -1.32
N VAL A 36 8.80 4.27 -1.28
CA VAL A 36 8.58 5.19 -0.18
C VAL A 36 7.98 6.46 -0.75
N ALA A 37 7.03 7.04 -0.05
CA ALA A 37 6.31 8.21 -0.50
C ALA A 37 6.13 9.18 0.66
N GLY A 38 6.34 10.46 0.38
CA GLY A 38 6.16 11.49 1.40
C GLY A 38 5.59 12.76 0.80
N ASN A 39 4.79 13.47 1.56
CA ASN A 39 4.21 14.73 1.13
C ASN A 39 4.51 15.88 2.10
N GLY A 40 5.47 15.69 3.00
CA GLY A 40 5.80 16.68 4.04
C GLY A 40 4.99 16.52 5.31
N ARG A 41 3.94 15.70 5.30
CA ARG A 41 3.12 15.38 6.46
C ARG A 41 3.00 13.91 6.70
N ASP A 42 2.69 13.17 5.65
CA ASP A 42 2.47 11.73 5.71
C ASP A 42 3.59 11.03 4.98
N TYR A 43 4.09 9.95 5.58
CA TYR A 43 5.18 9.17 5.01
C TYR A 43 4.75 7.72 4.96
N LEU A 44 4.84 7.12 3.77
CA LEU A 44 4.36 5.77 3.52
C LEU A 44 5.51 4.88 3.07
N CYS A 45 5.55 3.66 3.59
CA CYS A 45 6.48 2.62 3.13
C CYS A 45 5.61 1.52 2.57
N ILE A 46 5.76 1.22 1.29
CA ILE A 46 4.76 0.46 0.56
C ILE A 46 5.37 -0.78 -0.08
N GLU A 47 4.73 -1.92 0.16
CA GLU A 47 4.97 -3.16 -0.56
C GLU A 47 3.86 -3.30 -1.59
N VAL A 48 4.22 -3.53 -2.86
CA VAL A 48 3.28 -3.60 -3.96
C VAL A 48 3.14 -5.03 -4.43
N LYS A 49 1.90 -5.48 -4.54
CA LYS A 49 1.59 -6.81 -5.09
C LYS A 49 0.53 -6.66 -6.16
N SER A 50 0.58 -7.56 -7.15
CA SER A 50 -0.42 -7.61 -8.20
C SER A 50 -0.83 -9.07 -8.36
N THR A 51 -2.14 -9.32 -8.49
CA THR A 51 -2.64 -10.69 -8.61
C THR A 51 -3.87 -10.74 -9.49
N ARG A 52 -4.01 -11.85 -10.21
CA ARG A 52 -5.25 -12.17 -10.94
C ARG A 52 -6.17 -13.05 -10.11
N SER A 53 -5.67 -13.56 -9.00
CA SER A 53 -6.42 -14.42 -8.10
C SER A 53 -7.25 -13.61 -7.13
N GLU A 54 -8.30 -14.21 -6.59
CA GLU A 54 -9.10 -13.59 -5.53
C GLU A 54 -8.45 -13.75 -4.16
N ARG A 55 -7.36 -14.49 -4.08
CA ARG A 55 -6.67 -14.77 -2.82
C ARG A 55 -5.17 -14.63 -3.02
N LEU A 56 -4.52 -14.05 -2.04
CA LEU A 56 -3.09 -13.82 -2.07
C LEU A 56 -2.48 -14.26 -0.75
N TYR A 57 -1.34 -14.94 -0.83
CA TYR A 57 -0.56 -15.31 0.34
C TYR A 57 0.73 -14.52 0.36
N LEU A 58 1.08 -13.99 1.53
CA LEU A 58 2.27 -13.19 1.73
C LEU A 58 3.11 -13.84 2.81
N PRO A 59 4.38 -14.15 2.55
CA PRO A 59 5.24 -14.66 3.62
C PRO A 59 5.29 -13.68 4.78
N LYS A 60 5.19 -14.20 6.00
CA LYS A 60 5.21 -13.33 7.18
C LYS A 60 6.50 -12.53 7.27
N GLU A 61 7.62 -13.11 6.84
CA GLU A 61 8.89 -12.39 6.88
C GLU A 61 8.89 -11.16 5.97
N ASP A 62 8.15 -11.19 4.86
CA ASP A 62 8.05 -10.03 3.97
C ASP A 62 7.31 -8.89 4.67
N VAL A 63 6.23 -9.23 5.37
CA VAL A 63 5.45 -8.23 6.10
C VAL A 63 6.25 -7.68 7.28
N GLU A 64 6.97 -8.55 7.99
CA GLU A 64 7.83 -8.14 9.09
C GLU A 64 8.93 -7.20 8.61
N ARG A 65 9.49 -7.47 7.46
CA ARG A 65 10.50 -6.61 6.85
C ARG A 65 9.92 -5.23 6.54
N LEU A 66 8.72 -5.20 5.99
CA LEU A 66 8.02 -3.94 5.71
C LEU A 66 7.80 -3.14 6.99
N VAL A 67 7.29 -3.78 8.03
CA VAL A 67 7.03 -3.12 9.31
C VAL A 67 8.32 -2.61 9.93
N SER A 68 9.36 -3.42 9.95
CA SER A 68 10.65 -3.04 10.51
C SER A 68 11.26 -1.85 9.76
N PHE A 69 11.18 -1.87 8.44
CA PHE A 69 11.68 -0.75 7.64
C PHE A 69 10.90 0.51 7.94
N ALA A 70 9.57 0.41 7.99
CA ALA A 70 8.71 1.58 8.21
C ALA A 70 8.97 2.22 9.57
N GLU A 71 9.18 1.40 10.60
CA GLU A 71 9.49 1.92 11.93
C GLU A 71 10.77 2.74 11.95
N ARG A 72 11.81 2.24 11.29
CA ARG A 72 13.09 2.95 11.26
C ARG A 72 13.05 4.16 10.34
N PHE A 73 12.29 4.06 9.26
CA PHE A 73 12.13 5.16 8.31
C PHE A 73 11.26 6.29 8.89
N GLY A 74 10.34 5.94 9.76
CA GLY A 74 9.39 6.91 10.29
C GLY A 74 8.14 7.03 9.44
N GLY A 75 7.77 5.96 8.74
CA GLY A 75 6.60 5.95 7.87
C GLY A 75 5.57 4.92 8.30
N ARG A 76 4.42 4.94 7.63
CA ARG A 76 3.36 3.97 7.83
C ARG A 76 3.59 2.79 6.90
N PRO A 77 3.55 1.55 7.40
CA PRO A 77 3.67 0.38 6.55
C PRO A 77 2.35 0.11 5.84
N ILE A 78 2.39 0.02 4.53
CA ILE A 78 1.21 -0.18 3.68
C ILE A 78 1.46 -1.32 2.73
N LEU A 79 0.48 -2.21 2.61
CA LEU A 79 0.45 -3.22 1.57
C LEU A 79 -0.52 -2.77 0.50
N ALA A 80 -0.04 -2.55 -0.70
CA ALA A 80 -0.85 -2.11 -1.84
C ALA A 80 -1.02 -3.28 -2.80
N VAL A 81 -2.24 -3.72 -3.00
CA VAL A 81 -2.53 -4.87 -3.86
C VAL A 81 -3.40 -4.45 -5.01
N LYS A 82 -2.93 -4.73 -6.21
CA LYS A 82 -3.73 -4.56 -7.40
C LYS A 82 -4.37 -5.90 -7.76
N PHE A 83 -5.69 -5.98 -7.63
CA PHE A 83 -6.45 -7.11 -8.14
C PHE A 83 -6.76 -6.79 -9.59
N VAL A 84 -6.13 -7.53 -10.50
CA VAL A 84 -6.20 -7.24 -11.94
C VAL A 84 -7.65 -7.24 -12.39
N ASN A 85 -8.03 -6.21 -13.14
CA ASN A 85 -9.40 -5.96 -13.64
C ASN A 85 -10.41 -5.57 -12.54
N ILE A 86 -9.96 -5.41 -11.30
CA ILE A 86 -10.83 -5.01 -10.20
C ILE A 86 -10.38 -3.67 -9.64
N GLY A 87 -9.09 -3.56 -9.29
CA GLY A 87 -8.54 -2.30 -8.83
C GLY A 87 -7.61 -2.45 -7.65
N TRP A 88 -7.20 -1.30 -7.11
CA TRP A 88 -6.27 -1.23 -6.01
C TRP A 88 -6.98 -1.33 -4.68
N ARG A 89 -6.35 -2.05 -3.75
CA ARG A 89 -6.80 -2.16 -2.37
C ARG A 89 -5.59 -2.03 -1.45
N PHE A 90 -5.79 -1.35 -0.34
CA PHE A 90 -4.72 -1.03 0.59
C PHE A 90 -5.01 -1.65 1.94
N TYR A 91 -3.96 -2.20 2.56
CA TYR A 91 -4.08 -2.92 3.83
C TYR A 91 -2.99 -2.49 4.78
N LEU A 92 -3.32 -2.44 6.06
CA LEU A 92 -2.33 -2.28 7.12
C LEU A 92 -1.89 -3.67 7.59
N PRO A 93 -0.63 -3.84 8.00
CA PRO A 93 -0.17 -5.16 8.41
C PRO A 93 -1.02 -5.84 9.49
N ASN A 94 -1.55 -5.09 10.45
CA ASN A 94 -2.37 -5.68 11.52
C ASN A 94 -3.72 -6.19 11.03
N ASN A 95 -4.13 -5.86 9.83
CA ASN A 95 -5.42 -6.32 9.29
C ASN A 95 -5.28 -7.61 8.51
N LEU A 96 -4.08 -8.16 8.41
CA LEU A 96 -3.84 -9.37 7.66
C LEU A 96 -4.16 -10.60 8.51
N LYS A 97 -4.75 -11.62 7.89
CA LYS A 97 -5.08 -12.86 8.59
C LYS A 97 -3.92 -13.83 8.54
N SER A 98 -3.56 -14.36 9.68
CA SER A 98 -2.48 -15.34 9.78
C SER A 98 -2.90 -16.68 9.17
N SER A 99 -1.99 -17.30 8.44
CA SER A 99 -2.20 -18.60 7.82
C SER A 99 -0.86 -19.33 7.76
N GLY A 100 -0.50 -20.05 8.83
CA GLY A 100 0.79 -20.72 8.93
C GLY A 100 1.94 -19.74 8.88
N LYS A 101 2.84 -19.90 7.92
CA LYS A 101 4.00 -19.05 7.75
C LYS A 101 3.68 -17.82 6.89
N SER A 102 2.43 -17.67 6.49
CA SER A 102 2.00 -16.61 5.61
C SER A 102 0.86 -15.81 6.23
N TYR A 103 0.59 -14.66 5.65
CA TYR A 103 -0.67 -13.97 5.82
C TYR A 103 -1.52 -14.22 4.58
N ARG A 104 -2.82 -14.25 4.75
CA ARG A 104 -3.78 -14.48 3.67
C ARG A 104 -4.63 -13.24 3.48
N LEU A 105 -4.82 -12.86 2.24
CA LEU A 105 -5.70 -11.79 1.81
C LEU A 105 -6.72 -12.36 0.84
N ASP A 106 -7.99 -12.12 1.10
CA ASP A 106 -9.06 -12.49 0.20
C ASP A 106 -9.71 -11.24 -0.37
N LEU A 107 -10.22 -11.36 -1.59
CA LEU A 107 -10.91 -10.26 -2.26
C LEU A 107 -12.05 -9.69 -1.41
N ASN A 108 -12.69 -10.54 -0.61
CA ASN A 108 -13.83 -10.12 0.23
C ASN A 108 -13.44 -9.55 1.59
N ASP A 109 -12.14 -9.50 1.90
CA ASP A 109 -11.70 -8.89 3.16
C ASP A 109 -11.88 -7.38 3.12
N GLU A 110 -12.02 -6.78 4.30
CA GLU A 110 -12.04 -5.33 4.40
C GLU A 110 -10.75 -4.73 3.86
N PHE A 111 -10.89 -3.61 3.18
CA PHE A 111 -9.76 -2.92 2.60
C PHE A 111 -9.99 -1.42 2.64
N GLN A 112 -8.94 -0.66 2.37
CA GLN A 112 -9.03 0.78 2.21
C GLN A 112 -8.76 1.15 0.76
N THR A 113 -9.44 2.20 0.30
CA THR A 113 -9.09 2.87 -0.95
C THR A 113 -7.93 3.83 -0.66
N LEU A 114 -7.29 4.33 -1.71
CA LEU A 114 -6.24 5.32 -1.50
C LEU A 114 -6.78 6.56 -0.79
N ASP A 115 -7.94 7.05 -1.21
CA ASP A 115 -8.55 8.23 -0.56
C ASP A 115 -8.86 7.97 0.91
N SER A 116 -9.40 6.81 1.22
CA SER A 116 -9.68 6.44 2.61
C SER A 116 -8.39 6.35 3.42
N LEU A 117 -7.36 5.74 2.85
CA LEU A 117 -6.06 5.60 3.50
C LEU A 117 -5.45 6.97 3.82
N LEU A 118 -5.60 7.92 2.92
CA LEU A 118 -5.05 9.26 3.08
C LEU A 118 -5.97 10.21 3.85
N GLY A 119 -7.13 9.74 4.29
CA GLY A 119 -8.04 10.54 5.07
C GLY A 119 -8.77 11.62 4.29
N LYS A 120 -8.86 11.51 2.98
CA LYS A 120 -9.50 12.55 2.16
C LYS A 120 -10.98 12.72 2.46
N GLN A 121 -11.66 11.65 2.82
CA GLN A 121 -13.07 11.73 3.20
C GLN A 121 -13.26 12.54 4.46
N ARG A 122 -12.35 12.35 5.44
CA ARG A 122 -12.38 13.15 6.66
C ARG A 122 -12.01 14.60 6.36
N THR A 123 -11.09 14.79 5.43
CA THR A 123 -10.70 16.15 5.02
C THR A 123 -11.89 16.92 4.48
N LEU A 124 -12.72 16.28 3.69
CA LEU A 124 -13.96 16.92 3.23
C LEU A 124 -14.86 17.29 4.38
N GLY A 125 -15.00 16.42 5.37
CA GLY A 125 -15.75 16.73 6.57
C GLY A 125 -15.17 17.89 7.34
N GLU A 126 -13.85 17.94 7.46
CA GLU A 126 -13.15 19.01 8.14
C GLU A 126 -13.38 20.35 7.43
N VAL A 127 -13.35 20.36 6.13
CA VAL A 127 -13.61 21.57 5.36
C VAL A 127 -15.02 22.07 5.62
N ILE A 128 -15.99 21.17 5.68
CA ILE A 128 -17.37 21.55 5.99
C ILE A 128 -17.47 22.18 7.38
N PHE A 129 -16.79 21.61 8.35
CA PHE A 129 -16.77 22.14 9.70
C PHE A 129 -16.10 23.53 9.76
N ASP A 130 -14.98 23.67 9.03
CA ASP A 130 -14.24 24.92 9.01
C ASP A 130 -15.06 26.04 8.39
N GLU A 131 -15.90 25.71 7.43
CA GLU A 131 -16.79 26.70 6.81
C GLU A 131 -18.00 27.02 7.68
N GLY A 132 -18.36 26.08 8.52
CA GLY A 132 -19.48 26.26 9.41
C GLY A 132 -19.10 27.00 10.67
#